data_9fbd0eb002414f3dc3e4b454250fa9ab
#
_entry.id   9fbd0eb002414f3dc3e4b454250fa9ab
#
_cell.length_a   1.000
_cell.length_b   1.000
_cell.length_c   1.000
_cell.angle_alpha   90.00
_cell.angle_beta   90.00
_cell.angle_gamma   90.00
#
_symmetry.space_group_name_H-M   'P 1'
#
loop_
_entity.id
_entity.type
_entity.pdbx_description
1 polymer ?
#
loop_
_entity_poly.entity_id
_entity_poly.type
_entity_poly.pdbx_seq_one_letter_code
_entity_poly.pdbx_strand_id
1 'polypeptide(L)'
;MSSQDPLLEARLQREARFHDAKYSGADLYPRHYAARPTQYVYTQMRDGLGDLHGKRVLEYGCGEGWITRDLARLGGQVCAFDISPQAAENTKRLLAAEGLLERCSVDVMPAESLLYEPESFDVAVGFAIIHHLDLVKALAELHRVLKPGGVGYFAEPLATNPLIELYRRMTPQFRTTDEQPLVLSRLPSLLSSFRSFEHREFYLTALAAVAMTYAPGGSRVFPALSAPLHRLDQALLRAVPRLGAWAWYTLLKITK
;
A
#
# COMPACT_ATOMS: atom_id res chain seq x y z
N MET A 1 27.09 -2.43 -18.62
CA MET A 1 27.03 -1.25 -17.74
C MET A 1 25.70 -0.56 -18.05
N SER A 2 24.68 -0.80 -17.25
CA SER A 2 23.37 -0.12 -17.40
C SER A 2 23.58 1.36 -17.09
N SER A 3 23.29 2.26 -18.06
CA SER A 3 23.23 3.69 -17.79
C SER A 3 22.12 3.90 -16.76
N GLN A 4 22.48 4.23 -15.52
CA GLN A 4 21.51 4.60 -14.49
C GLN A 4 20.74 5.81 -15.03
N ASP A 5 19.41 5.70 -15.03
CA ASP A 5 18.51 6.79 -15.41
C ASP A 5 18.60 7.90 -14.35
N PRO A 6 19.23 9.06 -14.63
CA PRO A 6 19.47 10.09 -13.61
C PRO A 6 18.17 10.66 -13.03
N LEU A 7 17.06 10.61 -13.79
CA LEU A 7 15.75 11.08 -13.32
C LEU A 7 15.16 10.10 -12.29
N LEU A 8 15.28 8.80 -12.54
CA LEU A 8 14.88 7.78 -11.60
C LEU A 8 15.71 7.87 -10.31
N GLU A 9 17.03 8.00 -10.43
CA GLU A 9 17.90 8.11 -9.26
C GLU A 9 17.56 9.32 -8.40
N ALA A 10 17.37 10.50 -9.01
CA ALA A 10 16.95 11.70 -8.28
C ALA A 10 15.59 11.53 -7.59
N ARG A 11 14.64 10.83 -8.21
CA ARG A 11 13.34 10.47 -7.61
C ARG A 11 13.53 9.54 -6.41
N LEU A 12 14.25 8.45 -6.56
CA LEU A 12 14.51 7.50 -5.47
C LEU A 12 15.17 8.17 -4.27
N GLN A 13 16.09 9.12 -4.49
CA GLN A 13 16.71 9.89 -3.42
C GLN A 13 15.72 10.81 -2.70
N ARG A 14 14.74 11.43 -3.41
CA ARG A 14 13.70 12.25 -2.78
C ARG A 14 12.77 11.40 -1.93
N GLU A 15 12.29 10.28 -2.48
CA GLU A 15 11.42 9.32 -1.77
C GLU A 15 12.13 8.78 -0.52
N ALA A 16 13.38 8.32 -0.64
CA ALA A 16 14.14 7.81 0.48
C ALA A 16 14.28 8.85 1.60
N ARG A 17 14.64 10.09 1.28
CA ARG A 17 14.78 11.17 2.29
C ARG A 17 13.47 11.50 2.98
N PHE A 18 12.37 11.56 2.23
CA PHE A 18 11.05 11.87 2.79
C PHE A 18 10.61 10.77 3.76
N HIS A 19 10.69 9.52 3.33
CA HIS A 19 10.29 8.38 4.15
C HIS A 19 11.22 8.17 5.34
N ASP A 20 12.51 8.41 5.17
CA ASP A 20 13.48 8.34 6.29
C ASP A 20 13.17 9.37 7.36
N ALA A 21 12.89 10.62 6.99
CA ALA A 21 12.45 11.66 7.93
C ALA A 21 11.13 11.27 8.63
N LYS A 22 10.15 10.75 7.87
CA LYS A 22 8.86 10.29 8.39
C LYS A 22 9.02 9.19 9.44
N TYR A 23 9.84 8.20 9.18
CA TYR A 23 10.06 7.05 10.07
C TYR A 23 11.08 7.33 11.20
N SER A 24 11.80 8.45 11.12
CA SER A 24 12.62 8.98 12.22
C SER A 24 11.86 9.81 13.25
N GLY A 25 10.54 9.97 13.11
CA GLY A 25 9.68 10.66 14.07
C GLY A 25 9.29 12.09 13.67
N ALA A 26 9.50 12.51 12.42
CA ALA A 26 8.95 13.77 11.93
C ALA A 26 7.41 13.72 11.91
N ASP A 27 6.75 14.84 12.23
CA ASP A 27 5.27 14.96 12.20
C ASP A 27 4.75 15.03 10.75
N LEU A 28 4.93 13.94 10.02
CA LEU A 28 4.51 13.77 8.62
C LEU A 28 3.28 12.86 8.47
N TYR A 29 2.62 12.54 9.59
CA TYR A 29 1.37 11.76 9.58
C TYR A 29 0.15 12.67 9.71
N PRO A 30 -0.82 12.61 8.78
CA PRO A 30 -2.09 13.29 8.95
C PRO A 30 -2.83 12.81 10.23
N ARG A 31 -3.46 13.72 10.96
CA ARG A 31 -4.14 13.43 12.24
C ARG A 31 -5.17 12.30 12.17
N HIS A 32 -5.84 12.15 11.02
CA HIS A 32 -6.86 11.10 10.86
C HIS A 32 -6.27 9.67 10.89
N TYR A 33 -4.96 9.50 10.65
CA TYR A 33 -4.33 8.17 10.74
C TYR A 33 -4.40 7.56 12.14
N ALA A 34 -4.46 8.39 13.20
CA ALA A 34 -4.67 7.90 14.56
C ALA A 34 -6.00 7.15 14.74
N ALA A 35 -7.01 7.44 13.93
CA ALA A 35 -8.30 6.75 13.95
C ALA A 35 -8.30 5.45 13.10
N ARG A 36 -7.18 5.06 12.52
CA ARG A 36 -7.04 3.92 11.59
C ARG A 36 -8.09 3.92 10.48
N PRO A 37 -8.19 5.00 9.70
CA PRO A 37 -9.28 5.18 8.73
C PRO A 37 -9.28 4.13 7.63
N THR A 38 -8.14 3.51 7.34
CA THR A 38 -7.95 2.53 6.26
C THR A 38 -8.15 1.07 6.72
N GLN A 39 -8.66 0.85 7.94
CA GLN A 39 -8.83 -0.51 8.51
C GLN A 39 -9.68 -1.45 7.65
N TYR A 40 -10.71 -0.95 6.94
CA TYR A 40 -11.60 -1.81 6.14
C TYR A 40 -10.90 -2.37 4.90
N VAL A 41 -10.13 -1.54 4.18
CA VAL A 41 -9.36 -2.02 3.03
C VAL A 41 -8.24 -2.96 3.48
N TYR A 42 -7.59 -2.67 4.61
CA TYR A 42 -6.58 -3.55 5.18
C TYR A 42 -7.16 -4.91 5.59
N THR A 43 -8.29 -4.91 6.33
CA THR A 43 -8.97 -6.15 6.72
C THR A 43 -9.35 -7.00 5.51
N GLN A 44 -9.89 -6.37 4.47
CA GLN A 44 -10.25 -7.06 3.22
C GLN A 44 -9.02 -7.63 2.50
N MET A 45 -7.90 -6.90 2.49
CA MET A 45 -6.63 -7.39 1.96
C MET A 45 -6.15 -8.61 2.73
N ARG A 46 -6.07 -8.51 4.06
CA ARG A 46 -5.63 -9.60 4.95
C ARG A 46 -6.50 -10.86 4.79
N ASP A 47 -7.82 -10.68 4.78
CA ASP A 47 -8.77 -11.80 4.62
C ASP A 47 -8.65 -12.45 3.23
N GLY A 48 -8.33 -11.66 2.20
CA GLY A 48 -8.07 -12.16 0.85
C GLY A 48 -6.77 -12.96 0.70
N LEU A 49 -5.78 -12.71 1.56
CA LEU A 49 -4.51 -13.46 1.56
C LEU A 49 -4.70 -14.91 2.03
N GLY A 50 -5.62 -15.14 2.98
CA GLY A 50 -5.86 -16.46 3.56
C GLY A 50 -4.65 -17.02 4.32
N ASP A 51 -4.48 -18.34 4.28
CA ASP A 51 -3.34 -19.03 4.90
C ASP A 51 -2.07 -18.87 4.07
N LEU A 52 -0.98 -18.42 4.73
CA LEU A 52 0.32 -18.19 4.13
C LEU A 52 1.38 -19.25 4.51
N HIS A 53 0.99 -20.33 5.20
CA HIS A 53 1.92 -21.40 5.53
C HIS A 53 2.58 -22.00 4.28
N GLY A 54 3.90 -22.09 4.30
CA GLY A 54 4.71 -22.61 3.20
C GLY A 54 4.84 -21.67 2.00
N LYS A 55 4.26 -20.45 2.05
CA LYS A 55 4.38 -19.44 0.99
C LYS A 55 5.52 -18.47 1.26
N ARG A 56 6.24 -18.12 0.21
CA ARG A 56 7.17 -16.98 0.21
C ARG A 56 6.42 -15.72 -0.17
N VAL A 57 6.44 -14.74 0.72
CA VAL A 57 5.69 -13.49 0.62
C VAL A 57 6.66 -12.33 0.46
N LEU A 58 6.45 -11.48 -0.55
CA LEU A 58 7.18 -10.23 -0.74
C LEU A 58 6.32 -9.06 -0.27
N GLU A 59 6.84 -8.25 0.64
CA GLU A 59 6.17 -7.02 1.07
C GLU A 59 6.89 -5.79 0.50
N TYR A 60 6.13 -4.97 -0.20
CA TYR A 60 6.54 -3.69 -0.76
C TYR A 60 6.32 -2.57 0.25
N GLY A 61 7.37 -1.87 0.67
CA GLY A 61 7.27 -0.73 1.58
C GLY A 61 6.88 -1.14 2.99
N CYS A 62 7.78 -1.80 3.73
CA CYS A 62 7.49 -2.35 5.05
C CYS A 62 7.22 -1.30 6.13
N GLY A 63 7.72 -0.06 5.97
CA GLY A 63 7.49 1.05 6.88
C GLY A 63 7.82 0.75 8.34
N GLU A 64 6.80 0.72 9.19
CA GLU A 64 6.93 0.40 10.62
C GLU A 64 6.76 -1.11 10.93
N GLY A 65 6.61 -1.97 9.93
CA GLY A 65 6.61 -3.42 10.05
C GLY A 65 5.31 -4.08 10.53
N TRP A 66 4.22 -3.33 10.69
CA TRP A 66 2.98 -3.91 11.21
C TRP A 66 2.32 -4.90 10.23
N ILE A 67 2.47 -4.68 8.91
CA ILE A 67 2.01 -5.64 7.89
C ILE A 67 2.96 -6.83 7.85
N THR A 68 4.29 -6.62 7.85
CA THR A 68 5.31 -7.69 7.93
C THR A 68 5.00 -8.66 9.06
N ARG A 69 4.76 -8.11 10.26
CA ARG A 69 4.36 -8.87 11.44
C ARG A 69 3.10 -9.71 11.20
N ASP A 70 2.06 -9.10 10.64
CA ASP A 70 0.80 -9.78 10.42
C ASP A 70 0.92 -10.88 9.36
N LEU A 71 1.72 -10.66 8.29
CA LEU A 71 2.03 -11.68 7.27
C LEU A 71 2.80 -12.86 7.87
N ALA A 72 3.77 -12.60 8.74
CA ALA A 72 4.51 -13.64 9.44
C ALA A 72 3.62 -14.45 10.40
N ARG A 73 2.69 -13.78 11.09
CA ARG A 73 1.68 -14.43 11.96
C ARG A 73 0.68 -15.29 11.18
N LEU A 74 0.41 -14.96 9.92
CA LEU A 74 -0.36 -15.81 8.98
C LEU A 74 0.44 -17.01 8.45
N GLY A 75 1.69 -17.20 8.91
CA GLY A 75 2.53 -18.35 8.57
C GLY A 75 3.47 -18.13 7.39
N GLY A 76 3.49 -16.94 6.78
CA GLY A 76 4.34 -16.62 5.63
C GLY A 76 5.84 -16.58 5.95
N GLN A 77 6.66 -16.96 4.97
CA GLN A 77 8.09 -16.63 4.93
C GLN A 77 8.21 -15.27 4.22
N VAL A 78 8.42 -14.21 5.02
CA VAL A 78 8.29 -12.82 4.53
C VAL A 78 9.65 -12.24 4.16
N CYS A 79 9.77 -11.76 2.92
CA CYS A 79 10.84 -10.87 2.51
C CYS A 79 10.23 -9.47 2.38
N ALA A 80 10.57 -8.58 3.29
CA ALA A 80 10.08 -7.20 3.29
C ALA A 80 11.18 -6.25 2.83
N PHE A 81 10.83 -5.16 2.19
CA PHE A 81 11.79 -4.12 1.87
C PHE A 81 11.19 -2.73 1.95
N ASP A 82 12.06 -1.76 2.12
CA ASP A 82 11.71 -0.33 2.03
C ASP A 82 12.88 0.43 1.39
N ILE A 83 12.60 1.58 0.82
CA ILE A 83 13.64 2.49 0.33
C ILE A 83 14.31 3.25 1.49
N SER A 84 13.63 3.37 2.63
CA SER A 84 14.11 4.03 3.85
C SER A 84 14.88 3.05 4.74
N PRO A 85 16.18 3.28 5.03
CA PRO A 85 16.92 2.54 6.04
C PRO A 85 16.26 2.58 7.42
N GLN A 86 15.65 3.73 7.80
CA GLN A 86 14.98 3.87 9.09
C GLN A 86 13.72 3.00 9.18
N ALA A 87 12.93 2.91 8.08
CA ALA A 87 11.79 2.00 8.02
C ALA A 87 12.21 0.54 8.21
N ALA A 88 13.25 0.11 7.49
CA ALA A 88 13.79 -1.24 7.61
C ALA A 88 14.25 -1.55 9.04
N GLU A 89 14.93 -0.61 9.69
CA GLU A 89 15.39 -0.75 11.07
C GLU A 89 14.21 -0.81 12.08
N ASN A 90 13.18 0.04 11.90
CA ASN A 90 11.97 0.01 12.72
C ASN A 90 11.26 -1.35 12.60
N THR A 91 11.14 -1.86 11.37
CA THR A 91 10.56 -3.18 11.08
C THR A 91 11.36 -4.30 11.76
N LYS A 92 12.69 -4.30 11.62
CA LYS A 92 13.56 -5.31 12.28
C LYS A 92 13.40 -5.29 13.80
N ARG A 93 13.34 -4.11 14.41
CA ARG A 93 13.12 -3.97 15.86
C ARG A 93 11.75 -4.52 16.31
N LEU A 94 10.68 -4.25 15.56
CA LEU A 94 9.35 -4.80 15.83
C LEU A 94 9.37 -6.33 15.75
N LEU A 95 9.93 -6.89 14.68
CA LEU A 95 10.01 -8.34 14.48
C LEU A 95 10.83 -9.03 15.55
N ALA A 96 11.96 -8.43 15.97
CA ALA A 96 12.78 -8.93 17.07
C ALA A 96 12.01 -8.97 18.39
N ALA A 97 11.29 -7.89 18.71
CA ALA A 97 10.49 -7.80 19.93
C ALA A 97 9.35 -8.85 19.99
N GLU A 98 8.89 -9.32 18.83
CA GLU A 98 7.83 -10.31 18.69
C GLU A 98 8.33 -11.74 18.38
N GLY A 99 9.66 -11.95 18.29
CA GLY A 99 10.25 -13.27 18.04
C GLY A 99 9.99 -13.79 16.62
N LEU A 100 9.83 -12.90 15.62
CA LEU A 100 9.46 -13.25 14.26
C LEU A 100 10.61 -13.17 13.23
N LEU A 101 11.83 -12.82 13.67
CA LEU A 101 12.99 -12.65 12.78
C LEU A 101 13.36 -13.90 11.98
N GLU A 102 13.11 -15.09 12.53
CA GLU A 102 13.43 -16.34 11.82
C GLU A 102 12.57 -16.57 10.56
N ARG A 103 11.42 -15.90 10.49
CA ARG A 103 10.48 -15.99 9.37
C ARG A 103 10.55 -14.80 8.42
N CYS A 104 11.33 -13.78 8.75
CA CYS A 104 11.34 -12.52 8.02
C CYS A 104 12.76 -12.08 7.69
N SER A 105 12.96 -11.61 6.45
CA SER A 105 14.11 -10.76 6.09
C SER A 105 13.61 -9.35 5.79
N VAL A 106 14.44 -8.35 6.07
CA VAL A 106 14.14 -6.95 5.80
C VAL A 106 15.34 -6.29 5.14
N ASP A 107 15.14 -5.81 3.92
CA ASP A 107 16.17 -5.27 3.06
C ASP A 107 15.92 -3.79 2.74
N VAL A 108 16.97 -3.06 2.35
CA VAL A 108 16.87 -1.68 1.86
C VAL A 108 17.14 -1.69 0.37
N MET A 109 16.11 -1.45 -0.43
CA MET A 109 16.22 -1.40 -1.89
C MET A 109 15.04 -0.66 -2.53
N PRO A 110 15.18 -0.14 -3.77
CA PRO A 110 14.06 0.39 -4.54
C PRO A 110 13.22 -0.73 -5.16
N ALA A 111 11.92 -0.49 -5.28
CA ALA A 111 10.97 -1.43 -5.90
C ALA A 111 11.16 -1.61 -7.41
N GLU A 112 11.82 -0.65 -8.04
CA GLU A 112 12.13 -0.61 -9.47
C GLU A 112 13.33 -1.48 -9.87
N SER A 113 14.05 -2.05 -8.87
CA SER A 113 15.22 -2.93 -9.10
C SER A 113 15.40 -3.86 -7.90
N LEU A 114 14.61 -4.93 -7.88
CA LEU A 114 14.61 -5.90 -6.80
C LEU A 114 15.81 -6.86 -6.90
N LEU A 115 16.45 -7.12 -5.75
CA LEU A 115 17.59 -8.03 -5.66
C LEU A 115 17.19 -9.50 -5.51
N TYR A 116 15.94 -9.83 -5.82
CA TYR A 116 15.40 -11.19 -5.73
C TYR A 116 15.42 -11.89 -7.08
N GLU A 117 15.57 -13.22 -7.05
CA GLU A 117 15.52 -14.05 -8.25
C GLU A 117 14.12 -14.05 -8.90
N PRO A 118 14.04 -14.24 -10.22
CA PRO A 118 12.76 -14.42 -10.89
C PRO A 118 11.95 -15.58 -10.27
N GLU A 119 10.62 -15.46 -10.31
CA GLU A 119 9.69 -16.54 -9.92
C GLU A 119 9.94 -17.09 -8.51
N SER A 120 10.34 -16.21 -7.57
CA SER A 120 10.68 -16.60 -6.21
C SER A 120 9.56 -16.42 -5.19
N PHE A 121 8.49 -15.66 -5.52
CA PHE A 121 7.42 -15.37 -4.58
C PHE A 121 6.05 -15.92 -5.01
N ASP A 122 5.32 -16.47 -4.04
CA ASP A 122 3.96 -16.94 -4.21
C ASP A 122 2.95 -15.79 -4.10
N VAL A 123 3.26 -14.83 -3.22
CA VAL A 123 2.41 -13.68 -2.91
C VAL A 123 3.26 -12.42 -2.82
N ALA A 124 2.74 -11.31 -3.34
CA ALA A 124 3.27 -9.96 -3.08
C ALA A 124 2.20 -9.11 -2.40
N VAL A 125 2.61 -8.24 -1.47
CA VAL A 125 1.69 -7.37 -0.73
C VAL A 125 2.25 -5.95 -0.67
N GLY A 126 1.39 -4.96 -0.82
CA GLY A 126 1.76 -3.56 -0.62
C GLY A 126 0.59 -2.73 -0.10
N PHE A 127 0.87 -1.76 0.73
CA PHE A 127 -0.15 -0.88 1.27
C PHE A 127 0.28 0.58 1.16
N ALA A 128 -0.42 1.33 0.32
CA ALA A 128 -0.12 2.74 0.03
C ALA A 128 1.35 2.95 -0.40
N ILE A 129 1.81 2.16 -1.36
CA ILE A 129 3.21 2.14 -1.81
C ILE A 129 3.36 2.33 -3.32
N ILE A 130 2.56 1.64 -4.17
CA ILE A 130 2.86 1.67 -5.62
C ILE A 130 2.63 3.02 -6.26
N HIS A 131 1.82 3.91 -5.65
CA HIS A 131 1.65 5.28 -6.12
C HIS A 131 2.88 6.18 -5.90
N HIS A 132 3.88 5.73 -5.15
CA HIS A 132 5.19 6.37 -5.00
C HIS A 132 6.21 5.89 -6.03
N LEU A 133 5.92 4.86 -6.82
CA LEU A 133 6.87 4.16 -7.67
C LEU A 133 6.82 4.62 -9.13
N ASP A 134 7.89 4.36 -9.87
CA ASP A 134 7.82 4.24 -11.33
C ASP A 134 7.01 2.98 -11.66
N LEU A 135 5.71 3.17 -11.92
CA LEU A 135 4.77 2.05 -12.08
C LEU A 135 5.19 1.05 -13.16
N VAL A 136 5.80 1.53 -14.25
CA VAL A 136 6.20 0.64 -15.34
C VAL A 136 7.33 -0.27 -14.89
N LYS A 137 8.36 0.29 -14.25
CA LYS A 137 9.51 -0.47 -13.76
C LYS A 137 9.13 -1.38 -12.59
N ALA A 138 8.38 -0.85 -11.61
CA ALA A 138 7.97 -1.61 -10.43
C ALA A 138 7.03 -2.78 -10.78
N LEU A 139 6.10 -2.60 -11.73
CA LEU A 139 5.22 -3.67 -12.18
C LEU A 139 5.96 -4.72 -13.01
N ALA A 140 6.98 -4.32 -13.79
CA ALA A 140 7.85 -5.27 -14.49
C ALA A 140 8.64 -6.14 -13.50
N GLU A 141 9.19 -5.53 -12.43
CA GLU A 141 9.87 -6.26 -11.36
C GLU A 141 8.90 -7.16 -10.58
N LEU A 142 7.70 -6.68 -10.24
CA LEU A 142 6.65 -7.50 -9.63
C LEU A 142 6.33 -8.73 -10.49
N HIS A 143 6.15 -8.52 -11.80
CA HIS A 143 5.90 -9.63 -12.72
C HIS A 143 7.07 -10.61 -12.77
N ARG A 144 8.31 -10.10 -12.77
CA ARG A 144 9.52 -10.94 -12.81
C ARG A 144 9.63 -11.83 -11.58
N VAL A 145 9.44 -11.28 -10.38
CA VAL A 145 9.66 -12.00 -9.12
C VAL A 145 8.52 -12.88 -8.68
N LEU A 146 7.28 -12.64 -9.14
CA LEU A 146 6.16 -13.53 -8.88
C LEU A 146 6.31 -14.83 -9.66
N LYS A 147 5.99 -15.96 -9.03
CA LYS A 147 5.84 -17.27 -9.69
C LYS A 147 4.68 -17.25 -10.69
N PRO A 148 4.67 -18.12 -11.71
CA PRO A 148 3.48 -18.36 -12.52
C PRO A 148 2.28 -18.71 -11.61
N GLY A 149 1.15 -17.97 -11.75
CA GLY A 149 0.00 -18.09 -10.89
C GLY A 149 0.14 -17.39 -9.51
N GLY A 150 1.28 -16.79 -9.23
CA GLY A 150 1.48 -15.96 -8.05
C GLY A 150 0.57 -14.72 -8.04
N VAL A 151 0.22 -14.23 -6.85
CA VAL A 151 -0.74 -13.14 -6.70
C VAL A 151 -0.14 -11.94 -5.98
N GLY A 152 -0.50 -10.74 -6.43
CA GLY A 152 -0.19 -9.48 -5.76
C GLY A 152 -1.45 -8.84 -5.16
N TYR A 153 -1.38 -8.36 -3.92
CA TYR A 153 -2.42 -7.57 -3.26
C TYR A 153 -1.91 -6.19 -2.92
N PHE A 154 -2.52 -5.16 -3.50
CA PHE A 154 -2.11 -3.76 -3.26
C PHE A 154 -3.31 -2.91 -2.90
N ALA A 155 -3.26 -2.26 -1.73
CA ALA A 155 -4.26 -1.29 -1.30
C ALA A 155 -3.74 0.12 -1.55
N GLU A 156 -4.37 0.85 -2.48
CA GLU A 156 -3.82 2.10 -3.02
C GLU A 156 -4.83 3.24 -3.05
N PRO A 157 -4.41 4.48 -2.83
CA PRO A 157 -5.26 5.64 -3.01
C PRO A 157 -5.57 5.91 -4.49
N LEU A 158 -6.78 6.40 -4.75
CA LEU A 158 -7.24 6.83 -6.07
C LEU A 158 -7.08 8.34 -6.27
N ALA A 159 -6.80 8.73 -7.52
CA ALA A 159 -6.59 10.12 -7.92
C ALA A 159 -7.89 10.90 -8.21
N THR A 160 -9.00 10.21 -8.42
CA THR A 160 -10.18 10.78 -9.11
C THR A 160 -11.23 11.41 -8.18
N ASN A 161 -11.08 11.27 -6.85
CA ASN A 161 -11.98 11.90 -5.89
C ASN A 161 -11.62 13.39 -5.71
N PRO A 162 -12.52 14.34 -6.06
CA PRO A 162 -12.21 15.77 -6.02
C PRO A 162 -11.97 16.30 -4.59
N LEU A 163 -12.61 15.72 -3.58
CA LEU A 163 -12.43 16.12 -2.18
C LEU A 163 -11.05 15.67 -1.67
N ILE A 164 -10.63 14.47 -2.02
CA ILE A 164 -9.29 13.98 -1.70
C ILE A 164 -8.23 14.80 -2.43
N GLU A 165 -8.45 15.11 -3.70
CA GLU A 165 -7.52 15.94 -4.46
C GLU A 165 -7.40 17.36 -3.88
N LEU A 166 -8.51 17.96 -3.45
CA LEU A 166 -8.48 19.23 -2.74
C LEU A 166 -7.69 19.14 -1.44
N TYR A 167 -7.95 18.10 -0.63
CA TYR A 167 -7.20 17.85 0.60
C TYR A 167 -5.69 17.66 0.32
N ARG A 168 -5.33 16.92 -0.73
CA ARG A 168 -3.93 16.73 -1.15
C ARG A 168 -3.23 18.05 -1.46
N ARG A 169 -3.90 18.95 -2.17
CA ARG A 169 -3.39 20.30 -2.49
C ARG A 169 -3.23 21.18 -1.26
N MET A 170 -4.12 21.04 -0.27
CA MET A 170 -4.06 21.79 0.99
C MET A 170 -3.00 21.26 1.98
N THR A 171 -2.50 20.06 1.78
CA THR A 171 -1.59 19.37 2.72
C THR A 171 -0.36 18.78 2.02
N PRO A 172 0.42 19.60 1.28
CA PRO A 172 1.56 19.11 0.50
C PRO A 172 2.68 18.54 1.38
N GLN A 173 2.78 18.96 2.65
CA GLN A 173 3.80 18.50 3.60
C GLN A 173 3.72 17.00 3.94
N PHE A 174 2.61 16.34 3.67
CA PHE A 174 2.42 14.92 3.98
C PHE A 174 2.76 13.98 2.82
N ARG A 175 3.36 14.50 1.75
CA ARG A 175 3.64 13.72 0.54
C ARG A 175 4.83 14.23 -0.24
N THR A 176 5.32 13.38 -1.15
CA THR A 176 6.33 13.77 -2.13
C THR A 176 5.67 14.37 -3.38
N THR A 177 6.46 15.06 -4.18
CA THR A 177 6.03 15.58 -5.49
C THR A 177 5.90 14.47 -6.54
N ASP A 178 6.43 13.29 -6.24
CA ASP A 178 6.53 12.15 -7.14
C ASP A 178 5.33 11.18 -7.03
N GLU A 179 4.43 11.40 -6.05
CA GLU A 179 3.21 10.59 -5.87
C GLU A 179 2.29 10.61 -7.09
N GLN A 180 1.89 9.43 -7.53
CA GLN A 180 0.96 9.22 -8.65
C GLN A 180 -0.16 8.25 -8.24
N PRO A 181 -1.21 8.72 -7.53
CA PRO A 181 -2.32 7.86 -7.16
C PRO A 181 -2.99 7.21 -8.35
N LEU A 182 -3.55 6.03 -8.14
CA LEU A 182 -4.08 5.21 -9.22
C LEU A 182 -5.33 5.82 -9.86
N VAL A 183 -5.46 5.58 -11.17
CA VAL A 183 -6.66 5.89 -11.96
C VAL A 183 -7.20 4.58 -12.50
N LEU A 184 -8.41 4.18 -12.09
CA LEU A 184 -9.00 2.88 -12.43
C LEU A 184 -9.03 2.61 -13.94
N SER A 185 -9.33 3.63 -14.75
CA SER A 185 -9.38 3.49 -16.21
C SER A 185 -8.02 3.21 -16.87
N ARG A 186 -6.91 3.39 -16.15
CA ARG A 186 -5.55 3.09 -16.64
C ARG A 186 -5.08 1.68 -16.27
N LEU A 187 -5.76 1.00 -15.33
CA LEU A 187 -5.35 -0.32 -14.87
C LEU A 187 -5.24 -1.36 -15.98
N PRO A 188 -6.18 -1.46 -16.96
CA PRO A 188 -6.06 -2.43 -18.05
C PRO A 188 -4.77 -2.30 -18.86
N SER A 189 -4.34 -1.05 -19.13
CA SER A 189 -3.07 -0.80 -19.84
C SER A 189 -1.86 -1.09 -18.97
N LEU A 190 -1.87 -0.64 -17.70
CA LEU A 190 -0.76 -0.83 -16.76
C LEU A 190 -0.50 -2.31 -16.43
N LEU A 191 -1.56 -3.12 -16.37
CA LEU A 191 -1.50 -4.52 -15.95
C LEU A 191 -1.61 -5.50 -17.11
N SER A 192 -1.38 -5.04 -18.34
CA SER A 192 -1.52 -5.86 -19.57
C SER A 192 -0.57 -7.06 -19.64
N SER A 193 0.55 -7.04 -18.90
CA SER A 193 1.48 -8.17 -18.80
C SER A 193 1.03 -9.26 -17.83
N PHE A 194 0.05 -8.98 -16.97
CA PHE A 194 -0.48 -9.95 -16.01
C PHE A 194 -1.65 -10.74 -16.60
N ARG A 195 -1.83 -11.97 -16.13
CA ARG A 195 -2.92 -12.86 -16.58
C ARG A 195 -4.30 -12.28 -16.30
N SER A 196 -4.47 -11.69 -15.10
CA SER A 196 -5.74 -11.08 -14.69
C SER A 196 -5.53 -10.09 -13.54
N PHE A 197 -6.48 -9.19 -13.37
CA PHE A 197 -6.57 -8.36 -12.19
C PHE A 197 -8.04 -8.15 -11.81
N GLU A 198 -8.27 -7.96 -10.52
CA GLU A 198 -9.54 -7.61 -9.91
C GLU A 198 -9.33 -6.40 -9.01
N HIS A 199 -10.33 -5.54 -8.86
CA HIS A 199 -10.25 -4.42 -7.94
C HIS A 199 -11.56 -4.19 -7.19
N ARG A 200 -11.45 -3.65 -5.99
CA ARG A 200 -12.58 -3.30 -5.15
C ARG A 200 -12.32 -1.99 -4.43
N GLU A 201 -13.29 -1.08 -4.48
CA GLU A 201 -13.17 0.27 -3.98
C GLU A 201 -13.74 0.42 -2.57
N PHE A 202 -13.17 1.40 -1.84
CA PHE A 202 -13.47 1.69 -0.45
C PHE A 202 -13.53 3.20 -0.20
N TYR A 203 -14.33 3.59 0.79
CA TYR A 203 -14.43 4.98 1.27
C TYR A 203 -14.99 5.93 0.23
N LEU A 204 -16.22 5.69 -0.20
CA LEU A 204 -17.04 6.62 -0.98
C LEU A 204 -17.77 7.58 -0.02
N THR A 205 -18.81 7.10 0.67
CA THR A 205 -19.54 7.87 1.69
C THR A 205 -18.85 7.81 3.06
N ALA A 206 -18.16 6.71 3.35
CA ALA A 206 -17.35 6.56 4.57
C ALA A 206 -16.21 7.57 4.68
N LEU A 207 -15.84 8.25 3.59
CA LEU A 207 -14.94 9.39 3.61
C LEU A 207 -15.46 10.52 4.53
N ALA A 208 -16.78 10.68 4.67
CA ALA A 208 -17.37 11.64 5.61
C ALA A 208 -16.98 11.33 7.08
N ALA A 209 -16.94 10.05 7.46
CA ALA A 209 -16.48 9.67 8.80
C ALA A 209 -15.00 10.03 9.02
N VAL A 210 -14.16 9.87 7.99
CA VAL A 210 -12.75 10.27 8.04
C VAL A 210 -12.64 11.79 8.21
N ALA A 211 -13.41 12.58 7.48
CA ALA A 211 -13.44 14.03 7.61
C ALA A 211 -13.86 14.48 9.03
N MET A 212 -14.77 13.76 9.67
CA MET A 212 -15.19 14.06 11.05
C MET A 212 -14.04 13.95 12.07
N THR A 213 -12.98 13.19 11.79
CA THR A 213 -11.82 13.09 12.72
C THR A 213 -11.08 14.41 12.89
N TYR A 214 -11.28 15.38 12.01
CA TYR A 214 -10.72 16.73 12.12
C TYR A 214 -11.55 17.65 13.01
N ALA A 215 -12.81 17.30 13.34
CA ALA A 215 -13.64 18.04 14.26
C ALA A 215 -13.29 17.69 15.73
N PRO A 216 -13.49 18.63 16.68
CA PRO A 216 -13.34 18.34 18.12
C PRO A 216 -14.16 17.12 18.53
N GLY A 217 -13.52 16.12 19.14
CA GLY A 217 -14.17 14.88 19.54
C GLY A 217 -14.52 13.91 18.41
N GLY A 218 -14.27 14.26 17.17
CA GLY A 218 -14.65 13.45 15.99
C GLY A 218 -14.02 12.05 15.97
N SER A 219 -12.80 11.89 16.47
CA SER A 219 -12.16 10.57 16.57
C SER A 219 -12.94 9.57 17.47
N ARG A 220 -13.72 10.07 18.43
CA ARG A 220 -14.58 9.24 19.28
C ARG A 220 -15.84 8.74 18.55
N VAL A 221 -16.34 9.54 17.60
CA VAL A 221 -17.54 9.22 16.81
C VAL A 221 -17.19 8.38 15.57
N PHE A 222 -15.95 8.43 15.13
CA PHE A 222 -15.48 7.75 13.92
C PHE A 222 -15.86 6.25 13.87
N PRO A 223 -15.65 5.42 14.91
CA PRO A 223 -16.01 4.01 14.85
C PRO A 223 -17.52 3.77 14.67
N ALA A 224 -18.35 4.60 15.29
CA ALA A 224 -19.81 4.48 15.19
C ALA A 224 -20.34 4.87 13.81
N LEU A 225 -19.70 5.82 13.14
CA LEU A 225 -20.09 6.28 11.80
C LEU A 225 -19.46 5.44 10.68
N SER A 226 -18.23 4.99 10.85
CA SER A 226 -17.47 4.32 9.80
C SER A 226 -18.10 2.99 9.37
N ALA A 227 -18.61 2.18 10.30
CA ALA A 227 -19.18 0.87 10.01
C ALA A 227 -20.47 0.96 9.17
N PRO A 228 -21.50 1.75 9.53
CA PRO A 228 -22.71 1.88 8.70
C PRO A 228 -22.42 2.52 7.34
N LEU A 229 -21.55 3.54 7.26
CA LEU A 229 -21.17 4.15 6.00
C LEU A 229 -20.40 3.18 5.11
N HIS A 230 -19.53 2.35 5.66
CA HIS A 230 -18.87 1.30 4.91
C HIS A 230 -19.86 0.28 4.31
N ARG A 231 -20.90 -0.13 5.07
CA ARG A 231 -21.96 -1.00 4.55
C ARG A 231 -22.74 -0.33 3.40
N LEU A 232 -23.04 0.95 3.55
CA LEU A 232 -23.67 1.75 2.49
C LEU A 232 -22.77 1.81 1.24
N ASP A 233 -21.47 2.07 1.41
CA ASP A 233 -20.50 2.06 0.30
C ASP A 233 -20.53 0.74 -0.45
N GLN A 234 -20.51 -0.39 0.26
CA GLN A 234 -20.56 -1.70 -0.36
C GLN A 234 -21.85 -1.95 -1.16
N ALA A 235 -22.99 -1.44 -0.68
CA ALA A 235 -24.26 -1.53 -1.42
C ALA A 235 -24.25 -0.62 -2.66
N LEU A 236 -23.82 0.62 -2.52
CA LEU A 236 -23.75 1.60 -3.62
C LEU A 236 -22.78 1.16 -4.71
N LEU A 237 -21.58 0.72 -4.35
CA LEU A 237 -20.54 0.30 -5.30
C LEU A 237 -20.92 -0.98 -6.04
N ARG A 238 -21.71 -1.89 -5.41
CA ARG A 238 -22.29 -3.04 -6.12
C ARG A 238 -23.38 -2.64 -7.09
N ALA A 239 -24.27 -1.72 -6.68
CA ALA A 239 -25.40 -1.28 -7.52
C ALA A 239 -24.93 -0.39 -8.68
N VAL A 240 -23.94 0.46 -8.44
CA VAL A 240 -23.42 1.44 -9.42
C VAL A 240 -21.88 1.42 -9.41
N PRO A 241 -21.23 0.45 -10.07
CA PRO A 241 -19.77 0.28 -10.04
C PRO A 241 -18.98 1.53 -10.49
N ARG A 242 -19.57 2.36 -11.37
CA ARG A 242 -18.95 3.61 -11.84
C ARG A 242 -18.65 4.60 -10.71
N LEU A 243 -19.36 4.54 -9.59
CA LEU A 243 -19.06 5.35 -8.40
C LEU A 243 -17.70 5.02 -7.78
N GLY A 244 -17.14 3.86 -8.09
CA GLY A 244 -15.80 3.46 -7.65
C GLY A 244 -14.71 4.46 -8.02
N ALA A 245 -14.85 5.15 -9.15
CA ALA A 245 -13.93 6.22 -9.53
C ALA A 245 -13.83 7.36 -8.50
N TRP A 246 -14.84 7.53 -7.64
CA TRP A 246 -14.90 8.57 -6.61
C TRP A 246 -14.59 8.05 -5.21
N ALA A 247 -14.24 6.77 -5.09
CA ALA A 247 -13.74 6.22 -3.83
C ALA A 247 -12.35 6.78 -3.48
N TRP A 248 -11.94 6.61 -2.24
CA TRP A 248 -10.60 7.04 -1.81
C TRP A 248 -9.55 5.96 -2.05
N TYR A 249 -9.87 4.70 -1.75
CA TYR A 249 -8.95 3.56 -1.90
C TYR A 249 -9.50 2.51 -2.83
N THR A 250 -8.61 1.80 -3.48
CA THR A 250 -8.88 0.53 -4.14
C THR A 250 -8.00 -0.58 -3.54
N LEU A 251 -8.54 -1.78 -3.41
CA LEU A 251 -7.78 -3.00 -3.21
C LEU A 251 -7.66 -3.69 -4.56
N LEU A 252 -6.46 -3.78 -5.05
CA LEU A 252 -6.10 -4.40 -6.32
C LEU A 252 -5.54 -5.80 -6.05
N LYS A 253 -6.09 -6.83 -6.72
CA LYS A 253 -5.55 -8.18 -6.77
C LYS A 253 -5.07 -8.45 -8.19
N ILE A 254 -3.82 -8.83 -8.33
CA ILE A 254 -3.15 -9.07 -9.61
C ILE A 254 -2.69 -10.52 -9.65
N THR A 255 -2.86 -11.22 -10.77
CA THR A 255 -2.38 -12.61 -10.96
C THR A 255 -1.41 -12.66 -12.14
N LYS A 256 -0.21 -13.23 -11.93
CA LYS A 256 0.76 -13.52 -12.99
C LYS A 256 0.38 -14.71 -13.85
#